data_b46f71e30c2357a8e3e6bd2fb8b56ad6
#
_entry.id   b46f71e30c2357a8e3e6bd2fb8b56ad6
#
_cell.length_a   1.000
_cell.length_b   1.000
_cell.length_c   1.000
_cell.angle_alpha   90.00
_cell.angle_beta   90.00
_cell.angle_gamma   90.00
#
_symmetry.space_group_name_H-M   'P 1'
#
loop_
_entity.id
_entity.type
_entity.pdbx_description
1 polymer ?
#
loop_
_entity_poly.entity_id
_entity_poly.type
_entity_poly.pdbx_seq_one_letter_code
_entity_poly.pdbx_strand_id
1 'polypeptide(L)'
;MPLPNPRAWLKQRVLEHRVGRNETRRRALGQQRGLAPGCWGASVNAAGHLSIGGCDVVELTRRFGTPLYVVDEQKLHRDYENFVSGFRRRYPHVELGYSYKTNPLPGVIAALHRFGALAEVISYYELWLALQLGVAPENIIFNGPAKTAEAIELAIAQRVKLINVDGLDEIDAVAAAAARHGIVQPVGVRVVTSVGWQAQFGLRLRSGEARDAFDRIARHASLRPVGLHVHLGTGIKHVPTYLQAIREMLDFARALERDTGTRLTYFDFGGGYGVPTVQPFDQWDSRLMQNNLPIGPVETAHTPGIDDYAVPIAALMREYYPEDRLPTIAFEPGRAISSSAQSLILQVLTVKRDRDGTTRLILNGGKNYALPTGYEYHEFLPASNMNAALDVPVNVYGPLCHPGDVLAVQKPFPRTAAGDLVAVMDAGAYFVPNQMNFSNPRPAAVMVADGQARLLRERESFDDMVRLDRTGGFGAA
;
A
#
# COMPACT_ATOMS: atom_id res chain seq x y z
N MET A 1 -3.43 49.70 14.28
CA MET A 1 -3.22 48.36 13.79
C MET A 1 -3.64 48.31 12.32
N PRO A 2 -2.84 47.83 11.37
CA PRO A 2 -3.28 47.72 9.99
C PRO A 2 -4.45 46.71 9.94
N LEU A 3 -5.48 47.02 9.17
CA LEU A 3 -6.62 46.12 8.96
C LEU A 3 -6.13 44.78 8.39
N PRO A 4 -6.59 43.63 8.91
CA PRO A 4 -6.17 42.36 8.41
C PRO A 4 -6.53 42.23 6.92
N ASN A 5 -5.62 41.67 6.13
CA ASN A 5 -5.87 41.41 4.72
C ASN A 5 -7.19 40.61 4.57
N PRO A 6 -8.21 41.13 3.87
CA PRO A 6 -9.53 40.46 3.80
C PRO A 6 -9.49 39.02 3.29
N ARG A 7 -8.54 38.69 2.40
CA ARG A 7 -8.34 37.34 1.88
C ARG A 7 -7.76 36.41 2.95
N ALA A 8 -6.82 36.89 3.77
CA ALA A 8 -6.25 36.14 4.88
C ALA A 8 -7.31 35.86 5.94
N TRP A 9 -8.10 36.87 6.29
CA TRP A 9 -9.21 36.74 7.24
C TRP A 9 -10.26 35.73 6.76
N LEU A 10 -10.69 35.79 5.49
CA LEU A 10 -11.65 34.85 4.91
C LEU A 10 -11.10 33.42 4.93
N LYS A 11 -9.83 33.24 4.54
CA LYS A 11 -9.15 31.94 4.61
C LYS A 11 -9.16 31.36 6.02
N GLN A 12 -8.84 32.18 7.02
CA GLN A 12 -8.83 31.76 8.41
C GLN A 12 -10.23 31.30 8.87
N ARG A 13 -11.27 32.06 8.56
CA ARG A 13 -12.67 31.72 8.90
C ARG A 13 -13.12 30.39 8.29
N VAL A 14 -12.73 30.13 7.04
CA VAL A 14 -13.04 28.86 6.36
C VAL A 14 -12.34 27.67 7.07
N LEU A 15 -11.09 27.85 7.47
CA LEU A 15 -10.35 26.82 8.21
C LEU A 15 -10.97 26.56 9.59
N GLU A 16 -11.30 27.62 10.34
CA GLU A 16 -11.97 27.51 11.66
C GLU A 16 -13.32 26.78 11.56
N HIS A 17 -14.13 27.10 10.55
CA HIS A 17 -15.39 26.41 10.29
C HIS A 17 -15.18 24.91 10.01
N ARG A 18 -14.14 24.57 9.21
CA ARG A 18 -13.78 23.19 8.92
C ARG A 18 -13.34 22.42 10.17
N VAL A 19 -12.52 23.03 11.03
CA VAL A 19 -12.13 22.45 12.32
C VAL A 19 -13.36 22.13 13.16
N GLY A 20 -14.27 23.09 13.32
CA GLY A 20 -15.51 22.88 14.09
C GLY A 20 -16.37 21.74 13.54
N ARG A 21 -16.51 21.63 12.21
CA ARG A 21 -17.19 20.49 11.57
C ARG A 21 -16.48 19.16 11.86
N ASN A 22 -15.16 19.13 11.76
CA ASN A 22 -14.37 17.92 12.00
C ASN A 22 -14.48 17.46 13.46
N GLU A 23 -14.49 18.37 14.40
CA GLU A 23 -14.71 18.05 15.82
C GLU A 23 -16.11 17.47 16.09
N THR A 24 -17.14 18.07 15.48
CA THR A 24 -18.51 17.53 15.57
C THR A 24 -18.59 16.11 15.00
N ARG A 25 -17.97 15.87 13.84
CA ARG A 25 -17.89 14.52 13.23
C ARG A 25 -17.11 13.54 14.10
N ARG A 26 -16.00 13.96 14.71
CA ARG A 26 -15.25 13.10 15.66
C ARG A 26 -16.09 12.68 16.85
N ARG A 27 -16.87 13.60 17.42
CA ARG A 27 -17.78 13.29 18.54
C ARG A 27 -18.84 12.28 18.10
N ALA A 28 -19.47 12.49 16.94
CA ALA A 28 -20.49 11.59 16.40
C ALA A 28 -19.96 10.18 16.14
N LEU A 29 -18.69 10.04 15.73
CA LEU A 29 -18.04 8.77 15.45
C LEU A 29 -17.36 8.14 16.67
N GLY A 30 -17.43 8.76 17.85
CA GLY A 30 -16.73 8.28 19.05
C GLY A 30 -15.20 8.31 18.96
N GLN A 31 -14.63 9.13 18.06
CA GLN A 31 -13.19 9.19 17.76
C GLN A 31 -12.45 10.36 18.43
N GLN A 32 -12.98 10.91 19.52
CA GLN A 32 -12.30 12.03 20.23
C GLN A 32 -10.90 11.66 20.72
N ARG A 33 -10.67 10.36 21.00
CA ARG A 33 -9.39 9.80 21.43
C ARG A 33 -8.62 9.06 20.33
N GLY A 34 -9.14 9.06 19.08
CA GLY A 34 -8.61 8.26 17.97
C GLY A 34 -9.17 6.85 17.91
N LEU A 35 -8.51 5.97 17.15
CA LEU A 35 -8.89 4.58 16.97
C LEU A 35 -8.27 3.68 18.06
N ALA A 36 -9.00 2.64 18.47
CA ALA A 36 -8.52 1.69 19.46
C ALA A 36 -7.51 0.69 18.88
N PRO A 37 -6.53 0.19 19.67
CA PRO A 37 -5.52 -0.79 19.21
C PRO A 37 -6.10 -2.05 18.57
N GLY A 38 -7.28 -2.47 19.03
CA GLY A 38 -7.99 -3.65 18.49
C GLY A 38 -8.29 -3.58 17.00
N CYS A 39 -8.32 -2.38 16.37
CA CYS A 39 -8.46 -2.21 14.93
C CYS A 39 -7.33 -2.91 14.15
N TRP A 40 -6.17 -3.07 14.77
CA TRP A 40 -4.98 -3.73 14.21
C TRP A 40 -4.68 -5.09 14.83
N GLY A 41 -5.59 -5.63 15.64
CA GLY A 41 -5.33 -6.86 16.40
C GLY A 41 -4.33 -6.69 17.54
N ALA A 42 -3.94 -5.46 17.84
CA ALA A 42 -3.08 -5.12 18.95
C ALA A 42 -3.88 -4.98 20.26
N SER A 43 -3.20 -5.08 21.39
CA SER A 43 -3.80 -4.98 22.74
C SER A 43 -2.96 -4.10 23.65
N VAL A 44 -3.47 -3.87 24.85
CA VAL A 44 -2.71 -3.22 25.93
C VAL A 44 -2.41 -4.29 26.99
N ASN A 45 -1.13 -4.45 27.34
CA ASN A 45 -0.72 -5.42 28.35
C ASN A 45 -0.90 -4.89 29.79
N ALA A 46 -0.59 -5.73 30.78
CA ALA A 46 -0.74 -5.38 32.20
C ALA A 46 0.13 -4.19 32.65
N ALA A 47 1.25 -3.93 31.97
CA ALA A 47 2.12 -2.78 32.23
C ALA A 47 1.59 -1.48 31.60
N GLY A 48 0.51 -1.55 30.83
CA GLY A 48 -0.03 -0.39 30.10
C GLY A 48 0.72 -0.09 28.79
N HIS A 49 1.49 -1.03 28.28
CA HIS A 49 2.21 -0.90 27.02
C HIS A 49 1.39 -1.49 25.86
N LEU A 50 1.60 -0.97 24.65
CA LEU A 50 1.08 -1.57 23.43
C LEU A 50 1.72 -2.96 23.23
N SER A 51 0.89 -3.96 22.91
CA SER A 51 1.30 -5.31 22.60
C SER A 51 0.86 -5.67 21.17
N ILE A 52 1.81 -6.16 20.35
CA ILE A 52 1.61 -6.56 18.95
C ILE A 52 2.05 -8.02 18.81
N GLY A 53 1.18 -8.89 18.28
CA GLY A 53 1.47 -10.31 18.14
C GLY A 53 1.90 -11.00 19.46
N GLY A 54 1.38 -10.52 20.59
CA GLY A 54 1.76 -10.99 21.93
C GLY A 54 3.08 -10.45 22.48
N CYS A 55 3.80 -9.62 21.72
CA CYS A 55 5.06 -8.99 22.15
C CYS A 55 4.84 -7.61 22.73
N ASP A 56 5.45 -7.30 23.88
CA ASP A 56 5.50 -5.96 24.46
C ASP A 56 6.40 -5.06 23.58
N VAL A 57 5.84 -3.95 23.09
CA VAL A 57 6.55 -3.00 22.23
C VAL A 57 7.76 -2.37 22.94
N VAL A 58 7.69 -2.14 24.25
CA VAL A 58 8.82 -1.60 25.02
C VAL A 58 9.98 -2.59 25.05
N GLU A 59 9.71 -3.88 25.24
CA GLU A 59 10.75 -4.93 25.21
C GLU A 59 11.33 -5.12 23.80
N LEU A 60 10.48 -5.04 22.76
CA LEU A 60 10.97 -5.08 21.38
C LEU A 60 11.96 -3.93 21.10
N THR A 61 11.63 -2.71 21.56
CA THR A 61 12.51 -1.55 21.34
C THR A 61 13.77 -1.59 22.17
N ARG A 62 13.77 -2.21 23.36
CA ARG A 62 15.00 -2.48 24.13
C ARG A 62 15.94 -3.44 23.41
N ARG A 63 15.37 -4.47 22.74
CA ARG A 63 16.15 -5.48 22.03
C ARG A 63 16.65 -5.02 20.67
N PHE A 64 15.84 -4.32 19.88
CA PHE A 64 16.12 -3.99 18.48
C PHE A 64 16.34 -2.49 18.23
N GLY A 65 16.16 -1.65 19.25
CA GLY A 65 16.26 -0.20 19.16
C GLY A 65 15.05 0.45 18.47
N THR A 66 15.09 1.79 18.36
CA THR A 66 14.11 2.62 17.62
C THR A 66 14.82 3.51 16.61
N PRO A 67 14.22 3.92 15.48
CA PRO A 67 12.94 3.48 14.93
C PRO A 67 12.92 1.98 14.63
N LEU A 68 11.70 1.35 14.70
CA LEU A 68 11.54 -0.08 14.49
C LEU A 68 10.24 -0.37 13.73
N TYR A 69 10.32 -1.10 12.62
CA TYR A 69 9.13 -1.69 12.01
C TYR A 69 8.79 -3.02 12.71
N VAL A 70 7.54 -3.18 13.09
CA VAL A 70 7.00 -4.40 13.71
C VAL A 70 5.89 -4.95 12.85
N VAL A 71 6.06 -6.17 12.35
CA VAL A 71 5.08 -6.91 11.52
C VAL A 71 4.42 -7.99 12.36
N ASP A 72 3.11 -7.99 12.48
CA ASP A 72 2.33 -9.08 13.08
C ASP A 72 2.03 -10.13 12.00
N GLU A 73 2.71 -11.31 12.08
CA GLU A 73 2.54 -12.39 11.10
C GLU A 73 1.13 -13.00 11.14
N GLN A 74 0.52 -13.09 12.32
CA GLN A 74 -0.84 -13.62 12.46
C GLN A 74 -1.88 -12.67 11.88
N LYS A 75 -1.70 -11.36 12.07
CA LYS A 75 -2.58 -10.35 11.46
C LYS A 75 -2.43 -10.36 9.94
N LEU A 76 -1.19 -10.45 9.43
CA LEU A 76 -0.91 -10.57 8.00
C LEU A 76 -1.60 -11.79 7.39
N HIS A 77 -1.52 -12.94 8.07
CA HIS A 77 -2.18 -14.16 7.64
C HIS A 77 -3.71 -14.04 7.68
N ARG A 78 -4.26 -13.51 8.76
CA ARG A 78 -5.73 -13.28 8.88
C ARG A 78 -6.25 -12.37 7.78
N ASP A 79 -5.54 -11.28 7.44
CA ASP A 79 -5.98 -10.35 6.40
C ASP A 79 -5.89 -10.99 5.01
N TYR A 80 -4.85 -11.78 4.75
CA TYR A 80 -4.73 -12.58 3.53
C TYR A 80 -5.89 -13.57 3.41
N GLU A 81 -6.14 -14.39 4.43
CA GLU A 81 -7.19 -15.40 4.44
C GLU A 81 -8.60 -14.79 4.32
N ASN A 82 -8.85 -13.68 5.01
CA ASN A 82 -10.13 -12.96 4.91
C ASN A 82 -10.40 -12.52 3.47
N PHE A 83 -9.37 -11.98 2.80
CA PHE A 83 -9.50 -11.54 1.42
C PHE A 83 -9.77 -12.71 0.48
N VAL A 84 -8.90 -13.71 0.50
CA VAL A 84 -8.98 -14.88 -0.40
C VAL A 84 -10.27 -15.67 -0.18
N SER A 85 -10.58 -16.00 1.07
CA SER A 85 -11.77 -16.80 1.40
C SER A 85 -13.06 -16.06 1.06
N GLY A 86 -13.11 -14.73 1.18
CA GLY A 86 -14.25 -13.91 0.76
C GLY A 86 -14.64 -14.18 -0.68
N PHE A 87 -13.66 -14.20 -1.58
CA PHE A 87 -13.88 -14.51 -2.99
C PHE A 87 -14.07 -15.99 -3.26
N ARG A 88 -13.24 -16.89 -2.70
CA ARG A 88 -13.30 -18.34 -2.94
C ARG A 88 -14.62 -18.97 -2.52
N ARG A 89 -15.30 -18.43 -1.52
CA ARG A 89 -16.65 -18.87 -1.13
C ARG A 89 -17.71 -18.56 -2.19
N ARG A 90 -17.44 -17.63 -3.11
CA ARG A 90 -18.39 -17.12 -4.11
C ARG A 90 -18.04 -17.50 -5.53
N TYR A 91 -16.76 -17.83 -5.80
CA TYR A 91 -16.27 -18.06 -7.15
C TYR A 91 -15.16 -19.13 -7.13
N PRO A 92 -15.19 -20.13 -8.05
CA PRO A 92 -14.31 -21.31 -7.94
C PRO A 92 -12.85 -21.02 -8.33
N HIS A 93 -12.62 -20.11 -9.27
CA HIS A 93 -11.30 -19.86 -9.88
C HIS A 93 -10.76 -18.51 -9.45
N VAL A 94 -10.19 -18.43 -8.24
CA VAL A 94 -9.67 -17.20 -7.64
C VAL A 94 -8.18 -17.30 -7.38
N GLU A 95 -7.43 -16.35 -7.91
CA GLU A 95 -6.02 -16.16 -7.62
C GLU A 95 -5.77 -14.80 -6.93
N LEU A 96 -4.76 -14.76 -6.06
CA LEU A 96 -4.32 -13.54 -5.41
C LEU A 96 -2.81 -13.37 -5.61
N GLY A 97 -2.43 -12.32 -6.34
CA GLY A 97 -1.06 -11.83 -6.45
C GLY A 97 -0.79 -10.76 -5.41
N TYR A 98 0.16 -11.00 -4.49
CA TYR A 98 0.55 -9.91 -3.59
C TYR A 98 1.39 -8.87 -4.32
N SER A 99 0.98 -7.61 -4.20
CA SER A 99 1.63 -6.47 -4.86
C SER A 99 2.91 -6.06 -4.13
N TYR A 100 4.09 -6.47 -4.63
CA TYR A 100 5.40 -6.28 -3.98
C TYR A 100 5.71 -4.82 -3.68
N LYS A 101 5.34 -3.90 -4.58
CA LYS A 101 5.52 -2.44 -4.41
C LYS A 101 4.91 -1.90 -3.12
N THR A 102 3.96 -2.61 -2.51
CA THR A 102 3.30 -2.16 -1.29
C THR A 102 4.19 -2.31 -0.06
N ASN A 103 4.84 -3.47 0.08
CA ASN A 103 5.81 -3.75 1.16
C ASN A 103 6.87 -4.76 0.67
N PRO A 104 8.01 -4.27 0.18
CA PRO A 104 9.04 -5.11 -0.44
C PRO A 104 9.98 -5.78 0.58
N LEU A 105 9.63 -5.84 1.88
CA LEU A 105 10.45 -6.59 2.84
C LEU A 105 10.45 -8.08 2.49
N PRO A 106 11.63 -8.70 2.21
CA PRO A 106 11.70 -10.09 1.78
C PRO A 106 11.01 -11.07 2.75
N GLY A 107 11.12 -10.83 4.07
CA GLY A 107 10.46 -11.68 5.07
C GLY A 107 8.93 -11.56 5.09
N VAL A 108 8.36 -10.40 4.73
CA VAL A 108 6.91 -10.21 4.57
C VAL A 108 6.43 -10.94 3.31
N ILE A 109 7.13 -10.75 2.20
CA ILE A 109 6.83 -11.40 0.92
C ILE A 109 6.90 -12.92 1.07
N ALA A 110 7.96 -13.45 1.67
CA ALA A 110 8.12 -14.88 1.91
C ALA A 110 7.01 -15.48 2.80
N ALA A 111 6.51 -14.72 3.79
CA ALA A 111 5.36 -15.12 4.59
C ALA A 111 4.10 -15.25 3.74
N LEU A 112 3.83 -14.25 2.87
CA LEU A 112 2.67 -14.26 1.99
C LEU A 112 2.71 -15.40 0.96
N HIS A 113 3.89 -15.74 0.43
CA HIS A 113 4.03 -16.92 -0.44
C HIS A 113 3.76 -18.22 0.30
N ARG A 114 4.16 -18.35 1.58
CA ARG A 114 3.79 -19.50 2.41
C ARG A 114 2.28 -19.61 2.63
N PHE A 115 1.56 -18.50 2.64
CA PHE A 115 0.09 -18.47 2.71
C PHE A 115 -0.58 -18.79 1.37
N GLY A 116 0.18 -18.82 0.26
CA GLY A 116 -0.31 -19.18 -1.07
C GLY A 116 -0.53 -18.00 -2.03
N ALA A 117 -0.02 -16.82 -1.70
CA ALA A 117 -0.06 -15.68 -2.63
C ALA A 117 0.86 -15.92 -3.84
N LEU A 118 0.41 -15.52 -5.03
CA LEU A 118 1.26 -15.35 -6.20
C LEU A 118 2.10 -14.07 -6.05
N ALA A 119 3.16 -13.93 -6.85
CA ALA A 119 3.95 -12.70 -6.95
C ALA A 119 3.36 -11.77 -8.02
N GLU A 120 2.85 -10.60 -7.63
CA GLU A 120 2.63 -9.48 -8.56
C GLU A 120 3.85 -8.57 -8.48
N VAL A 121 4.58 -8.48 -9.61
CA VAL A 121 5.83 -7.73 -9.72
C VAL A 121 5.73 -6.68 -10.83
N ILE A 122 6.34 -5.50 -10.62
CA ILE A 122 6.23 -4.37 -11.54
C ILE A 122 7.57 -3.87 -12.08
N SER A 123 8.66 -4.49 -11.68
CA SER A 123 10.01 -4.05 -12.07
C SER A 123 10.98 -5.23 -12.18
N TYR A 124 12.14 -4.96 -12.80
CA TYR A 124 13.21 -5.94 -12.86
C TYR A 124 13.68 -6.38 -11.47
N TYR A 125 13.79 -5.43 -10.53
CA TYR A 125 14.16 -5.73 -9.17
C TYR A 125 13.15 -6.65 -8.46
N GLU A 126 11.85 -6.38 -8.61
CA GLU A 126 10.82 -7.22 -7.97
C GLU A 126 10.75 -8.61 -8.59
N LEU A 127 10.92 -8.73 -9.92
CA LEU A 127 11.03 -10.04 -10.60
C LEU A 127 12.25 -10.82 -10.09
N TRP A 128 13.42 -10.17 -10.03
CA TRP A 128 14.62 -10.76 -9.47
C TRP A 128 14.40 -11.21 -8.02
N LEU A 129 13.78 -10.37 -7.18
CA LEU A 129 13.50 -10.67 -5.78
C LEU A 129 12.57 -11.88 -5.64
N ALA A 130 11.52 -11.98 -6.46
CA ALA A 130 10.62 -13.13 -6.45
C ALA A 130 11.39 -14.44 -6.72
N LEU A 131 12.26 -14.44 -7.73
CA LEU A 131 13.10 -15.58 -8.05
C LEU A 131 14.11 -15.91 -6.93
N GLN A 132 14.73 -14.90 -6.30
CA GLN A 132 15.63 -15.11 -5.15
C GLN A 132 14.91 -15.69 -3.94
N LEU A 133 13.64 -15.40 -3.76
CA LEU A 133 12.80 -15.99 -2.70
C LEU A 133 12.30 -17.39 -3.04
N GLY A 134 12.67 -17.95 -4.21
CA GLY A 134 12.28 -19.27 -4.64
C GLY A 134 10.84 -19.37 -5.12
N VAL A 135 10.22 -18.26 -5.51
CA VAL A 135 8.88 -18.29 -6.10
C VAL A 135 8.94 -19.00 -7.44
N ALA A 136 8.13 -20.03 -7.61
CA ALA A 136 8.02 -20.75 -8.87
C ALA A 136 7.55 -19.80 -9.98
N PRO A 137 8.20 -19.79 -11.16
CA PRO A 137 7.89 -18.82 -12.21
C PRO A 137 6.42 -18.84 -12.68
N GLU A 138 5.76 -20.00 -12.64
CA GLU A 138 4.33 -20.15 -12.90
C GLU A 138 3.43 -19.47 -11.86
N ASN A 139 3.99 -18.92 -10.79
CA ASN A 139 3.32 -18.12 -9.78
C ASN A 139 3.69 -16.64 -9.85
N ILE A 140 4.35 -16.19 -10.93
CA ILE A 140 4.75 -14.79 -11.12
C ILE A 140 3.91 -14.14 -12.22
N ILE A 141 3.27 -13.00 -11.88
CA ILE A 141 2.56 -12.10 -12.79
C ILE A 141 3.41 -10.84 -12.93
N PHE A 142 3.84 -10.53 -14.14
CA PHE A 142 4.70 -9.38 -14.42
C PHE A 142 3.91 -8.22 -15.04
N ASN A 143 3.75 -7.18 -14.25
CA ASN A 143 3.06 -5.93 -14.56
C ASN A 143 4.04 -4.77 -14.75
N GLY A 144 3.51 -3.56 -14.74
CA GLY A 144 4.28 -2.30 -14.73
C GLY A 144 4.35 -1.65 -16.10
N PRO A 145 4.41 -0.29 -16.14
CA PRO A 145 4.36 0.49 -17.37
C PRO A 145 5.71 0.60 -18.09
N ALA A 146 6.78 0.10 -17.49
CA ALA A 146 8.14 0.25 -18.00
C ALA A 146 8.98 -1.01 -17.74
N LYS A 147 8.77 -2.05 -18.54
CA LYS A 147 9.59 -3.25 -18.49
C LYS A 147 10.84 -3.05 -19.35
N THR A 148 12.02 -3.19 -18.75
CA THR A 148 13.29 -3.11 -19.52
C THR A 148 13.49 -4.36 -20.36
N ALA A 149 14.35 -4.28 -21.38
CA ALA A 149 14.68 -5.43 -22.24
C ALA A 149 15.23 -6.60 -21.42
N GLU A 150 16.08 -6.33 -20.43
CA GLU A 150 16.66 -7.33 -19.54
C GLU A 150 15.58 -7.98 -18.65
N ALA A 151 14.60 -7.20 -18.19
CA ALA A 151 13.49 -7.71 -17.40
C ALA A 151 12.56 -8.62 -18.22
N ILE A 152 12.26 -8.22 -19.45
CA ILE A 152 11.49 -9.05 -20.40
C ILE A 152 12.25 -10.34 -20.70
N GLU A 153 13.54 -10.25 -20.99
CA GLU A 153 14.38 -11.42 -21.27
C GLU A 153 14.41 -12.40 -20.11
N LEU A 154 14.59 -11.88 -18.87
CA LEU A 154 14.56 -12.73 -17.67
C LEU A 154 13.19 -13.38 -17.48
N ALA A 155 12.10 -12.61 -17.60
CA ALA A 155 10.74 -13.13 -17.45
C ALA A 155 10.43 -14.27 -18.43
N ILE A 156 10.82 -14.09 -19.70
CA ILE A 156 10.65 -15.07 -20.77
C ILE A 156 11.54 -16.31 -20.53
N ALA A 157 12.82 -16.13 -20.21
CA ALA A 157 13.75 -17.22 -19.92
C ALA A 157 13.26 -18.10 -18.74
N GLN A 158 12.68 -17.47 -17.74
CA GLN A 158 12.11 -18.17 -16.57
C GLN A 158 10.69 -18.71 -16.83
N ARG A 159 10.04 -18.35 -17.94
CA ARG A 159 8.68 -18.77 -18.28
C ARG A 159 7.66 -18.34 -17.22
N VAL A 160 7.65 -17.05 -16.84
CA VAL A 160 6.68 -16.54 -15.89
C VAL A 160 5.25 -16.79 -16.34
N LYS A 161 4.34 -16.95 -15.39
CA LYS A 161 2.92 -17.25 -15.61
C LYS A 161 2.27 -16.34 -16.64
N LEU A 162 2.45 -15.03 -16.46
CA LEU A 162 1.75 -14.02 -17.23
C LEU A 162 2.57 -12.73 -17.30
N ILE A 163 2.61 -12.11 -18.47
CA ILE A 163 3.09 -10.75 -18.67
C ILE A 163 1.89 -9.91 -19.10
N ASN A 164 1.51 -8.93 -18.27
CA ASN A 164 0.50 -7.95 -18.63
C ASN A 164 1.17 -6.78 -19.36
N VAL A 165 0.98 -6.70 -20.68
CA VAL A 165 1.53 -5.63 -21.51
C VAL A 165 0.80 -4.31 -21.25
N ASP A 166 1.57 -3.22 -21.14
CA ASP A 166 1.07 -1.89 -20.78
C ASP A 166 1.03 -0.94 -22.00
N GLY A 167 1.69 -1.29 -23.10
CA GLY A 167 1.78 -0.49 -24.33
C GLY A 167 1.99 -1.34 -25.59
N LEU A 168 1.72 -0.75 -26.76
CA LEU A 168 1.80 -1.46 -28.03
C LEU A 168 3.24 -1.91 -28.38
N ASP A 169 4.25 -1.05 -28.14
CA ASP A 169 5.64 -1.36 -28.48
C ASP A 169 6.22 -2.47 -27.58
N GLU A 170 5.70 -2.60 -26.36
CA GLU A 170 6.08 -3.68 -25.45
C GLU A 170 5.68 -5.06 -26.01
N ILE A 171 4.57 -5.15 -26.75
CA ILE A 171 4.11 -6.40 -27.36
C ILE A 171 5.19 -7.00 -28.27
N ASP A 172 5.79 -6.19 -29.14
CA ASP A 172 6.83 -6.66 -30.07
C ASP A 172 8.10 -7.08 -29.32
N ALA A 173 8.46 -6.36 -28.26
CA ALA A 173 9.63 -6.71 -27.44
C ALA A 173 9.43 -8.07 -26.74
N VAL A 174 8.25 -8.31 -26.16
CA VAL A 174 7.89 -9.59 -25.51
C VAL A 174 7.83 -10.70 -26.57
N ALA A 175 7.24 -10.45 -27.73
CA ALA A 175 7.14 -11.41 -28.82
C ALA A 175 8.53 -11.83 -29.37
N ALA A 176 9.42 -10.85 -29.55
CA ALA A 176 10.77 -11.12 -30.03
C ALA A 176 11.59 -11.93 -29.02
N ALA A 177 11.48 -11.62 -27.72
CA ALA A 177 12.12 -12.40 -26.66
C ALA A 177 11.55 -13.83 -26.61
N ALA A 178 10.24 -14.01 -26.64
CA ALA A 178 9.59 -15.31 -26.62
C ALA A 178 10.00 -16.17 -27.84
N ALA A 179 10.09 -15.55 -29.03
CA ALA A 179 10.55 -16.24 -30.25
C ALA A 179 12.01 -16.70 -30.15
N ARG A 180 12.91 -15.87 -29.58
CA ARG A 180 14.31 -16.26 -29.33
C ARG A 180 14.44 -17.48 -28.41
N HIS A 181 13.58 -17.56 -27.39
CA HIS A 181 13.55 -18.68 -26.46
C HIS A 181 12.69 -19.88 -26.93
N GLY A 182 12.09 -19.81 -28.14
CA GLY A 182 11.26 -20.87 -28.68
C GLY A 182 10.04 -21.23 -27.83
N ILE A 183 9.43 -20.25 -27.17
CA ILE A 183 8.24 -20.43 -26.31
C ILE A 183 7.05 -19.64 -26.83
N VAL A 184 5.87 -20.01 -26.37
CA VAL A 184 4.64 -19.22 -26.52
C VAL A 184 4.29 -18.65 -25.15
N GLN A 185 4.52 -17.34 -24.98
CA GLN A 185 4.29 -16.64 -23.73
C GLN A 185 2.80 -16.26 -23.57
N PRO A 186 2.15 -16.63 -22.46
CA PRO A 186 0.85 -16.07 -22.12
C PRO A 186 0.96 -14.57 -21.82
N VAL A 187 0.11 -13.77 -22.47
CA VAL A 187 0.07 -12.31 -22.25
C VAL A 187 -1.34 -11.85 -21.94
N GLY A 188 -1.45 -10.93 -21.00
CA GLY A 188 -2.63 -10.12 -20.74
C GLY A 188 -2.41 -8.70 -21.28
N VAL A 189 -3.50 -7.96 -21.44
CA VAL A 189 -3.46 -6.54 -21.81
C VAL A 189 -3.95 -5.70 -20.64
N ARG A 190 -3.12 -4.79 -20.14
CA ARG A 190 -3.56 -3.80 -19.17
C ARG A 190 -4.43 -2.77 -19.85
N VAL A 191 -5.64 -2.58 -19.33
CA VAL A 191 -6.63 -1.68 -19.92
C VAL A 191 -6.97 -0.54 -19.00
N VAL A 192 -7.36 0.60 -19.62
CA VAL A 192 -7.92 1.76 -18.97
C VAL A 192 -9.40 1.83 -19.28
N THR A 193 -10.21 1.80 -18.23
CA THR A 193 -11.67 1.90 -18.28
C THR A 193 -12.13 3.36 -18.16
N SER A 194 -13.43 3.60 -18.21
CA SER A 194 -13.98 4.96 -18.03
C SER A 194 -13.88 5.48 -16.60
N VAL A 195 -13.59 4.60 -15.64
CA VAL A 195 -13.41 4.90 -14.23
C VAL A 195 -12.02 4.50 -13.76
N GLY A 196 -11.58 5.05 -12.62
CA GLY A 196 -10.24 4.81 -12.10
C GLY A 196 -9.20 5.77 -12.67
N TRP A 197 -7.93 5.44 -12.49
CA TRP A 197 -6.81 6.28 -12.92
C TRP A 197 -6.72 6.41 -14.43
N GLN A 198 -6.60 7.66 -14.91
CA GLN A 198 -6.41 8.03 -16.31
C GLN A 198 -4.97 8.56 -16.55
N ALA A 199 -3.98 7.92 -15.90
CA ALA A 199 -2.58 8.35 -15.97
C ALA A 199 -1.82 7.61 -17.08
N GLN A 200 -0.51 7.44 -16.91
CA GLN A 200 0.43 6.85 -17.88
C GLN A 200 0.29 5.32 -18.11
N PHE A 201 -0.73 4.70 -17.57
CA PHE A 201 -0.88 3.25 -17.57
C PHE A 201 -1.83 2.77 -18.66
N GLY A 202 -1.53 1.59 -19.22
CA GLY A 202 -2.44 0.75 -19.98
C GLY A 202 -2.99 1.34 -21.28
N LEU A 203 -3.78 0.54 -21.94
CA LEU A 203 -4.39 0.81 -23.24
C LEU A 203 -5.89 1.06 -23.07
N ARG A 204 -6.40 2.16 -23.63
CA ARG A 204 -7.79 2.59 -23.42
C ARG A 204 -8.77 1.71 -24.18
N LEU A 205 -9.81 1.24 -23.50
CA LEU A 205 -10.89 0.49 -24.13
C LEU A 205 -11.67 1.34 -25.12
N ARG A 206 -11.99 2.58 -24.77
CA ARG A 206 -12.87 3.46 -25.54
C ARG A 206 -12.25 4.01 -26.83
N SER A 207 -10.93 4.19 -26.89
CA SER A 207 -10.25 4.72 -28.05
C SER A 207 -9.89 3.64 -29.09
N GLY A 208 -10.06 2.35 -28.74
CA GLY A 208 -9.65 1.24 -29.59
C GLY A 208 -8.23 0.73 -29.35
N GLU A 209 -7.41 1.43 -28.56
CA GLU A 209 -6.01 1.04 -28.29
C GLU A 209 -5.89 -0.41 -27.76
N ALA A 210 -6.83 -0.83 -26.90
CA ALA A 210 -6.85 -2.20 -26.42
C ALA A 210 -7.14 -3.21 -27.55
N ARG A 211 -7.99 -2.84 -28.53
CA ARG A 211 -8.25 -3.68 -29.70
C ARG A 211 -7.00 -3.80 -30.57
N ASP A 212 -6.32 -2.69 -30.82
CA ASP A 212 -5.07 -2.67 -31.59
C ASP A 212 -4.01 -3.59 -30.96
N ALA A 213 -3.98 -3.67 -29.62
CA ALA A 213 -3.08 -4.58 -28.90
C ALA A 213 -3.39 -6.05 -29.22
N PHE A 214 -4.63 -6.48 -29.19
CA PHE A 214 -5.00 -7.86 -29.54
C PHE A 214 -4.73 -8.17 -31.00
N ASP A 215 -5.00 -7.23 -31.90
CA ASP A 215 -4.68 -7.38 -33.33
C ASP A 215 -3.15 -7.46 -33.55
N ARG A 216 -2.35 -6.76 -32.74
CA ARG A 216 -0.88 -6.85 -32.79
C ARG A 216 -0.38 -8.17 -32.19
N ILE A 217 -0.91 -8.60 -31.05
CA ILE A 217 -0.58 -9.91 -30.43
C ILE A 217 -0.86 -11.06 -31.41
N ALA A 218 -1.99 -11.02 -32.14
CA ALA A 218 -2.38 -12.06 -33.11
C ALA A 218 -1.39 -12.24 -34.28
N ARG A 219 -0.53 -11.25 -34.55
CA ARG A 219 0.52 -11.34 -35.58
C ARG A 219 1.74 -12.13 -35.12
N HIS A 220 1.86 -12.44 -33.85
CA HIS A 220 3.02 -13.08 -33.22
C HIS A 220 2.67 -14.50 -32.75
N ALA A 221 3.14 -15.52 -33.45
CA ALA A 221 2.93 -16.91 -33.03
C ALA A 221 3.59 -17.27 -31.67
N SER A 222 4.53 -16.45 -31.19
CA SER A 222 5.21 -16.60 -29.93
C SER A 222 4.41 -16.00 -28.71
N LEU A 223 3.23 -15.43 -28.97
CA LEU A 223 2.37 -14.89 -27.94
C LEU A 223 1.02 -15.60 -27.92
N ARG A 224 0.45 -15.74 -26.72
CA ARG A 224 -0.91 -16.25 -26.52
C ARG A 224 -1.71 -15.26 -25.65
N PRO A 225 -2.69 -14.53 -26.22
CA PRO A 225 -3.54 -13.66 -25.42
C PRO A 225 -4.42 -14.50 -24.51
N VAL A 226 -4.38 -14.20 -23.20
CA VAL A 226 -5.14 -14.94 -22.20
C VAL A 226 -6.10 -14.09 -21.40
N GLY A 227 -5.86 -12.76 -21.27
CA GLY A 227 -6.68 -11.99 -20.38
C GLY A 227 -6.56 -10.48 -20.46
N LEU A 228 -7.25 -9.84 -19.54
CA LEU A 228 -7.23 -8.41 -19.30
C LEU A 228 -6.82 -8.13 -17.86
N HIS A 229 -6.09 -7.04 -17.67
CA HIS A 229 -5.74 -6.51 -16.37
C HIS A 229 -6.21 -5.07 -16.24
N VAL A 230 -6.75 -4.71 -15.06
CA VAL A 230 -7.07 -3.33 -14.70
C VAL A 230 -6.58 -3.01 -13.29
N HIS A 231 -6.10 -1.79 -13.08
CA HIS A 231 -5.83 -1.29 -11.73
C HIS A 231 -6.40 0.12 -11.58
N LEU A 232 -7.46 0.23 -10.77
CA LEU A 232 -8.31 1.43 -10.74
C LEU A 232 -7.76 2.57 -9.88
N GLY A 233 -6.88 2.26 -8.91
CA GLY A 233 -6.37 3.26 -7.98
C GLY A 233 -6.03 2.71 -6.60
N THR A 234 -6.11 3.54 -5.58
CA THR A 234 -5.83 3.16 -4.19
C THR A 234 -6.92 3.66 -3.25
N GLY A 235 -7.19 2.89 -2.18
CA GLY A 235 -8.14 3.28 -1.14
C GLY A 235 -9.60 3.38 -1.61
N ILE A 236 -9.98 2.64 -2.64
CA ILE A 236 -11.32 2.69 -3.24
C ILE A 236 -12.31 2.00 -2.31
N LYS A 237 -13.27 2.75 -1.79
CA LYS A 237 -14.36 2.28 -0.91
C LYS A 237 -15.73 2.24 -1.61
N HIS A 238 -15.80 2.62 -2.88
CA HIS A 238 -17.04 2.65 -3.67
C HIS A 238 -17.09 1.44 -4.60
N VAL A 239 -17.77 0.38 -4.17
CA VAL A 239 -17.90 -0.90 -4.89
C VAL A 239 -18.39 -0.74 -6.33
N PRO A 240 -19.40 0.13 -6.64
CA PRO A 240 -19.86 0.33 -8.02
C PRO A 240 -18.76 0.73 -9.01
N THR A 241 -17.68 1.38 -8.56
CA THR A 241 -16.52 1.72 -9.41
C THR A 241 -15.86 0.44 -9.96
N TYR A 242 -15.68 -0.59 -9.11
CA TYR A 242 -15.16 -1.88 -9.56
C TYR A 242 -16.11 -2.56 -10.54
N LEU A 243 -17.40 -2.60 -10.21
CA LEU A 243 -18.41 -3.27 -11.06
C LEU A 243 -18.49 -2.62 -12.45
N GLN A 244 -18.39 -1.29 -12.52
CA GLN A 244 -18.39 -0.57 -13.80
C GLN A 244 -17.15 -0.93 -14.63
N ALA A 245 -15.95 -0.92 -14.04
CA ALA A 245 -14.74 -1.27 -14.74
C ALA A 245 -14.74 -2.72 -15.23
N ILE A 246 -15.18 -3.65 -14.37
CA ILE A 246 -15.27 -5.07 -14.71
C ILE A 246 -16.27 -5.28 -15.84
N ARG A 247 -17.42 -4.61 -15.81
CA ARG A 247 -18.41 -4.68 -16.90
C ARG A 247 -17.82 -4.22 -18.24
N GLU A 248 -17.12 -3.10 -18.26
CA GLU A 248 -16.43 -2.60 -19.48
C GLU A 248 -15.39 -3.61 -20.00
N MET A 249 -14.65 -4.29 -19.11
CA MET A 249 -13.70 -5.35 -19.50
C MET A 249 -14.42 -6.56 -20.10
N LEU A 250 -15.52 -6.99 -19.48
CA LEU A 250 -16.29 -8.15 -19.92
C LEU A 250 -17.01 -7.89 -21.24
N ASP A 251 -17.57 -6.69 -21.43
CA ASP A 251 -18.18 -6.26 -22.70
C ASP A 251 -17.12 -6.27 -23.84
N PHE A 252 -15.94 -5.74 -23.56
CA PHE A 252 -14.82 -5.79 -24.51
C PHE A 252 -14.39 -7.23 -24.82
N ALA A 253 -14.24 -8.09 -23.83
CA ALA A 253 -13.87 -9.49 -24.02
C ALA A 253 -14.89 -10.25 -24.87
N ARG A 254 -16.19 -10.03 -24.66
CA ARG A 254 -17.25 -10.60 -25.49
C ARG A 254 -17.21 -10.11 -26.95
N ALA A 255 -16.96 -8.82 -27.14
CA ALA A 255 -16.80 -8.24 -28.46
C ALA A 255 -15.60 -8.85 -29.19
N LEU A 256 -14.45 -8.96 -28.48
CA LEU A 256 -13.25 -9.57 -29.01
C LEU A 256 -13.49 -11.04 -29.43
N GLU A 257 -14.10 -11.84 -28.56
CA GLU A 257 -14.41 -13.26 -28.86
C GLU A 257 -15.34 -13.39 -30.08
N ARG A 258 -16.40 -12.58 -30.15
CA ARG A 258 -17.31 -12.58 -31.29
C ARG A 258 -16.63 -12.21 -32.61
N ASP A 259 -15.76 -11.20 -32.58
CA ASP A 259 -15.16 -10.62 -33.79
C ASP A 259 -13.95 -11.41 -34.30
N THR A 260 -13.20 -12.06 -33.40
CA THR A 260 -11.91 -12.71 -33.72
C THR A 260 -11.84 -14.20 -33.35
N GLY A 261 -12.82 -14.69 -32.57
CA GLY A 261 -12.73 -16.02 -31.96
C GLY A 261 -11.79 -16.10 -30.76
N THR A 262 -11.11 -14.99 -30.37
CA THR A 262 -10.20 -14.97 -29.24
C THR A 262 -10.94 -14.97 -27.94
N ARG A 263 -10.92 -16.08 -27.21
CA ARG A 263 -11.53 -16.21 -25.89
C ARG A 263 -10.51 -15.91 -24.80
N LEU A 264 -10.85 -14.95 -23.94
CA LEU A 264 -10.07 -14.63 -22.74
C LEU A 264 -10.54 -15.50 -21.57
N THR A 265 -9.57 -16.00 -20.79
CA THR A 265 -9.80 -16.94 -19.69
C THR A 265 -9.24 -16.44 -18.35
N TYR A 266 -8.65 -15.25 -18.33
CA TYR A 266 -8.00 -14.66 -17.16
C TYR A 266 -8.34 -13.18 -17.03
N PHE A 267 -8.94 -12.78 -15.92
CA PHE A 267 -9.30 -11.39 -15.65
C PHE A 267 -8.68 -10.94 -14.33
N ASP A 268 -7.74 -10.03 -14.41
CA ASP A 268 -7.11 -9.44 -13.25
C ASP A 268 -7.73 -8.08 -12.94
N PHE A 269 -8.37 -7.97 -11.79
CA PHE A 269 -9.08 -6.78 -11.34
C PHE A 269 -8.20 -5.86 -10.48
N GLY A 270 -6.92 -6.20 -10.37
CA GLY A 270 -5.93 -5.39 -9.68
C GLY A 270 -6.18 -5.30 -8.18
N GLY A 271 -5.60 -4.25 -7.61
CA GLY A 271 -5.70 -3.94 -6.19
C GLY A 271 -6.52 -2.67 -5.91
N GLY A 272 -6.07 -1.93 -4.89
CA GLY A 272 -6.64 -0.63 -4.55
C GLY A 272 -7.81 -0.66 -3.56
N TYR A 273 -8.14 -1.81 -2.99
CA TYR A 273 -9.20 -1.97 -1.99
C TYR A 273 -8.96 -1.09 -0.76
N GLY A 274 -10.01 -0.35 -0.36
CA GLY A 274 -9.95 0.52 0.82
C GLY A 274 -9.88 -0.28 2.12
N VAL A 275 -9.20 0.27 3.10
CA VAL A 275 -9.14 -0.26 4.47
C VAL A 275 -9.82 0.71 5.45
N PRO A 276 -10.36 0.22 6.57
CA PRO A 276 -11.13 1.07 7.47
C PRO A 276 -10.29 2.11 8.20
N THR A 277 -9.02 1.84 8.44
CA THR A 277 -8.15 2.63 9.32
C THR A 277 -7.30 3.66 8.59
N VAL A 278 -7.27 3.63 7.25
CA VAL A 278 -6.54 4.60 6.40
C VAL A 278 -7.52 5.37 5.51
N GLN A 279 -7.30 6.66 5.38
CA GLN A 279 -8.07 7.52 4.49
C GLN A 279 -7.15 8.53 3.82
N PRO A 280 -7.13 8.61 2.47
CA PRO A 280 -6.42 9.66 1.74
C PRO A 280 -6.89 11.05 2.18
N PHE A 281 -5.97 12.01 2.28
CA PHE A 281 -6.33 13.39 2.54
C PHE A 281 -7.03 14.01 1.34
N ASP A 282 -8.07 14.75 1.62
CA ASP A 282 -8.62 15.68 0.64
C ASP A 282 -7.77 16.98 0.60
N GLN A 283 -8.13 17.88 -0.32
CA GLN A 283 -7.45 19.17 -0.42
C GLN A 283 -7.54 20.03 0.86
N TRP A 284 -8.55 19.79 1.70
CA TRP A 284 -8.73 20.53 2.94
C TRP A 284 -7.90 19.92 4.07
N ASP A 285 -7.83 18.60 4.17
CA ASP A 285 -6.96 17.93 5.14
C ASP A 285 -5.51 18.34 4.97
N SER A 286 -5.02 18.37 3.71
CA SER A 286 -3.69 18.86 3.38
C SER A 286 -3.47 20.31 3.82
N ARG A 287 -4.47 21.18 3.61
CA ARG A 287 -4.41 22.60 4.03
C ARG A 287 -4.46 22.76 5.56
N LEU A 288 -5.26 21.95 6.25
CA LEU A 288 -5.33 21.92 7.71
C LEU A 288 -3.98 21.53 8.29
N MET A 289 -3.39 20.44 7.81
CA MET A 289 -2.05 19.98 8.22
C MET A 289 -0.98 21.08 8.04
N GLN A 290 -0.95 21.74 6.88
CA GLN A 290 0.00 22.83 6.60
C GLN A 290 -0.16 24.04 7.54
N ASN A 291 -1.34 24.26 8.11
CA ASN A 291 -1.61 25.32 9.05
C ASN A 291 -1.62 24.87 10.53
N ASN A 292 -1.09 23.68 10.83
CA ASN A 292 -1.09 23.07 12.16
C ASN A 292 -2.50 22.95 12.80
N LEU A 293 -3.51 22.66 11.97
CA LEU A 293 -4.89 22.48 12.38
C LEU A 293 -5.31 21.00 12.23
N PRO A 294 -6.20 20.51 13.10
CA PRO A 294 -6.60 19.11 13.13
C PRO A 294 -7.39 18.72 11.86
N ILE A 295 -6.98 17.63 11.22
CA ILE A 295 -7.67 17.04 10.06
C ILE A 295 -8.97 16.35 10.46
N GLY A 296 -9.77 15.91 9.48
CA GLY A 296 -11.03 15.18 9.72
C GLY A 296 -10.84 13.82 10.42
N PRO A 297 -11.92 13.25 10.99
CA PRO A 297 -11.92 11.88 11.48
C PRO A 297 -11.91 10.89 10.31
N VAL A 298 -11.43 9.67 10.60
CA VAL A 298 -11.49 8.55 9.64
C VAL A 298 -12.86 7.88 9.71
N GLU A 299 -13.48 7.64 8.58
CA GLU A 299 -14.77 6.95 8.51
C GLU A 299 -14.57 5.44 8.43
N THR A 300 -14.42 4.81 9.59
CA THR A 300 -14.22 3.35 9.67
C THR A 300 -15.46 2.54 9.33
N ALA A 301 -16.64 3.02 9.73
CA ALA A 301 -17.90 2.29 9.59
C ALA A 301 -18.41 2.14 8.15
N HIS A 302 -17.94 2.98 7.22
CA HIS A 302 -18.39 2.98 5.83
C HIS A 302 -17.38 2.34 4.87
N THR A 303 -16.42 1.58 5.40
CA THR A 303 -15.51 0.82 4.54
C THR A 303 -16.15 -0.53 4.22
N PRO A 304 -16.37 -0.85 2.94
CA PRO A 304 -16.92 -2.13 2.54
C PRO A 304 -16.04 -3.28 3.04
N GLY A 305 -16.68 -4.33 3.56
CA GLY A 305 -16.03 -5.60 3.81
C GLY A 305 -15.73 -6.34 2.50
N ILE A 306 -14.95 -7.42 2.57
CA ILE A 306 -14.56 -8.15 1.36
C ILE A 306 -15.78 -8.79 0.67
N ASP A 307 -16.79 -9.20 1.41
CA ASP A 307 -18.02 -9.78 0.85
C ASP A 307 -18.85 -8.73 0.03
N ASP A 308 -18.74 -7.44 0.38
CA ASP A 308 -19.40 -6.37 -0.38
C ASP A 308 -18.82 -6.22 -1.80
N TYR A 309 -17.58 -6.62 -2.00
CA TYR A 309 -16.94 -6.72 -3.33
C TYR A 309 -17.16 -8.10 -3.96
N ALA A 310 -16.97 -9.16 -3.20
CA ALA A 310 -16.94 -10.53 -3.73
C ALA A 310 -18.30 -11.00 -4.24
N VAL A 311 -19.38 -10.67 -3.53
CA VAL A 311 -20.75 -11.07 -3.92
C VAL A 311 -21.14 -10.48 -5.29
N PRO A 312 -21.11 -9.16 -5.49
CA PRO A 312 -21.54 -8.58 -6.77
C PRO A 312 -20.54 -8.86 -7.91
N ILE A 313 -19.24 -8.98 -7.64
CA ILE A 313 -18.26 -9.36 -8.67
C ILE A 313 -18.52 -10.79 -9.16
N ALA A 314 -18.72 -11.74 -8.26
CA ALA A 314 -19.04 -13.12 -8.62
C ALA A 314 -20.37 -13.24 -9.38
N ALA A 315 -21.38 -12.46 -8.99
CA ALA A 315 -22.64 -12.39 -9.71
C ALA A 315 -22.46 -11.84 -11.13
N LEU A 316 -21.70 -10.73 -11.27
CA LEU A 316 -21.42 -10.12 -12.56
C LEU A 316 -20.66 -11.09 -13.49
N MET A 317 -19.70 -11.86 -12.99
CA MET A 317 -18.99 -12.86 -13.79
C MET A 317 -19.95 -13.91 -14.35
N ARG A 318 -20.95 -14.35 -13.56
CA ARG A 318 -21.99 -15.33 -13.99
C ARG A 318 -23.01 -14.76 -14.96
N GLU A 319 -23.22 -13.45 -15.03
CA GLU A 319 -24.01 -12.81 -16.09
C GLU A 319 -23.35 -12.99 -17.47
N TYR A 320 -22.01 -13.11 -17.50
CA TYR A 320 -21.21 -13.16 -18.73
C TYR A 320 -20.77 -14.57 -19.10
N TYR A 321 -20.54 -15.45 -18.16
CA TYR A 321 -20.00 -16.78 -18.39
C TYR A 321 -20.88 -17.85 -17.73
N PRO A 322 -21.20 -18.95 -18.45
CA PRO A 322 -21.86 -20.10 -17.84
C PRO A 322 -20.91 -20.79 -16.84
N GLU A 323 -21.47 -21.53 -15.90
CA GLU A 323 -20.74 -22.12 -14.75
C GLU A 323 -19.61 -23.07 -15.19
N ASP A 324 -19.80 -23.80 -16.30
CA ASP A 324 -18.81 -24.72 -16.87
C ASP A 324 -17.67 -24.02 -17.64
N ARG A 325 -17.74 -22.70 -17.79
CA ARG A 325 -16.77 -21.89 -18.55
C ARG A 325 -16.29 -20.64 -17.82
N LEU A 326 -16.45 -20.62 -16.50
CA LEU A 326 -16.00 -19.50 -15.69
C LEU A 326 -14.47 -19.27 -15.85
N PRO A 327 -14.02 -18.07 -16.22
CA PRO A 327 -12.59 -17.75 -16.29
C PRO A 327 -11.98 -17.65 -14.90
N THR A 328 -10.67 -17.63 -14.81
CA THR A 328 -9.96 -17.24 -13.58
C THR A 328 -10.11 -15.75 -13.35
N ILE A 329 -10.43 -15.37 -12.12
CA ILE A 329 -10.36 -13.99 -11.65
C ILE A 329 -9.17 -13.84 -10.70
N ALA A 330 -8.39 -12.80 -10.93
CA ALA A 330 -7.22 -12.47 -10.13
C ALA A 330 -7.40 -11.11 -9.44
N PHE A 331 -6.71 -10.96 -8.33
CA PHE A 331 -6.67 -9.75 -7.52
C PHE A 331 -5.25 -9.46 -7.06
N GLU A 332 -4.91 -8.17 -6.95
CA GLU A 332 -3.57 -7.70 -6.56
C GLU A 332 -3.61 -6.82 -5.28
N PRO A 333 -4.23 -7.29 -4.19
CA PRO A 333 -4.30 -6.49 -2.99
C PRO A 333 -2.90 -6.34 -2.37
N GLY A 334 -2.49 -5.09 -2.16
CA GLY A 334 -1.33 -4.76 -1.34
C GLY A 334 -1.79 -4.26 0.03
N ARG A 335 -2.28 -3.02 0.08
CA ARG A 335 -2.75 -2.34 1.30
C ARG A 335 -3.75 -3.17 2.11
N ALA A 336 -4.74 -3.76 1.45
CA ALA A 336 -5.78 -4.53 2.13
C ALA A 336 -5.24 -5.77 2.89
N ILE A 337 -4.04 -6.22 2.57
CA ILE A 337 -3.38 -7.36 3.22
C ILE A 337 -2.33 -6.91 4.24
N SER A 338 -1.46 -5.97 3.87
CA SER A 338 -0.26 -5.68 4.67
C SER A 338 -0.36 -4.43 5.55
N SER A 339 -1.26 -3.47 5.23
CA SER A 339 -1.29 -2.17 5.91
C SER A 339 -1.41 -2.32 7.42
N SER A 340 -2.48 -2.96 7.87
CA SER A 340 -2.83 -3.11 9.29
C SER A 340 -1.94 -4.11 10.05
N ALA A 341 -1.15 -4.91 9.33
CA ALA A 341 -0.27 -5.91 9.92
C ALA A 341 1.11 -5.35 10.31
N GLN A 342 1.41 -4.10 10.01
CA GLN A 342 2.71 -3.49 10.36
C GLN A 342 2.54 -2.14 11.02
N SER A 343 3.37 -1.91 12.04
CA SER A 343 3.47 -0.63 12.76
C SER A 343 4.91 -0.11 12.72
N LEU A 344 5.07 1.20 12.79
CA LEU A 344 6.38 1.85 12.97
C LEU A 344 6.47 2.42 14.39
N ILE A 345 7.44 1.95 15.16
CA ILE A 345 7.66 2.38 16.54
C ILE A 345 8.77 3.42 16.56
N LEU A 346 8.45 4.58 17.09
CA LEU A 346 9.32 5.74 17.19
C LEU A 346 9.52 6.13 18.66
N GLN A 347 10.65 6.75 18.96
CA GLN A 347 10.94 7.29 20.30
C GLN A 347 10.86 8.80 20.28
N VAL A 348 10.29 9.38 21.32
CA VAL A 348 10.31 10.82 21.57
C VAL A 348 11.73 11.24 21.98
N LEU A 349 12.38 12.06 21.18
CA LEU A 349 13.68 12.64 21.48
C LEU A 349 13.56 13.90 22.33
N THR A 350 12.57 14.75 22.01
CA THR A 350 12.41 16.05 22.66
C THR A 350 10.94 16.42 22.73
N VAL A 351 10.57 17.01 23.85
CA VAL A 351 9.26 17.66 24.06
C VAL A 351 9.46 19.16 24.18
N LYS A 352 8.90 19.93 23.26
CA LYS A 352 8.89 21.40 23.32
C LYS A 352 7.50 21.88 23.74
N ARG A 353 7.48 22.83 24.66
CA ARG A 353 6.22 23.48 25.09
C ARG A 353 6.35 24.98 24.82
N ASP A 354 5.51 25.49 23.95
CA ASP A 354 5.48 26.89 23.61
C ASP A 354 4.72 27.71 24.68
N ARG A 355 4.89 29.02 24.66
CA ARG A 355 4.22 29.94 25.60
C ARG A 355 2.71 30.00 25.38
N ASP A 356 2.23 29.66 24.19
CA ASP A 356 0.82 29.57 23.82
C ASP A 356 0.14 28.24 24.25
N GLY A 357 0.90 27.35 24.94
CA GLY A 357 0.43 26.04 25.40
C GLY A 357 0.58 24.91 24.38
N THR A 358 1.04 25.19 23.17
CA THR A 358 1.28 24.14 22.15
C THR A 358 2.39 23.18 22.60
N THR A 359 2.09 21.89 22.60
CA THR A 359 3.08 20.83 22.86
C THR A 359 3.53 20.20 21.54
N ARG A 360 4.85 20.15 21.32
CA ARG A 360 5.46 19.51 20.14
C ARG A 360 6.30 18.34 20.58
N LEU A 361 6.05 17.18 19.99
CA LEU A 361 6.89 15.98 20.13
C LEU A 361 7.80 15.88 18.93
N ILE A 362 9.09 15.78 19.15
CA ILE A 362 10.08 15.50 18.08
C ILE A 362 10.51 14.06 18.25
N LEU A 363 10.23 13.25 17.24
CA LEU A 363 10.51 11.81 17.22
C LEU A 363 11.85 11.53 16.53
N ASN A 364 12.39 10.31 16.72
CA ASN A 364 13.62 9.84 16.07
C ASN A 364 13.41 9.28 14.66
N GLY A 365 12.22 9.46 14.10
CA GLY A 365 11.88 9.17 12.71
C GLY A 365 10.74 10.07 12.27
N GLY A 366 10.76 10.45 11.02
CA GLY A 366 9.82 11.35 10.40
C GLY A 366 9.36 10.83 9.04
N LYS A 367 9.12 11.74 8.11
CA LYS A 367 8.71 11.39 6.74
C LYS A 367 9.74 10.58 5.96
N ASN A 368 10.97 10.54 6.42
CA ASN A 368 11.96 9.62 5.87
C ASN A 368 11.60 8.14 6.08
N TYR A 369 10.74 7.80 7.05
CA TYR A 369 10.25 6.43 7.28
C TYR A 369 8.73 6.32 7.24
N ALA A 370 8.02 7.44 7.35
CA ALA A 370 6.57 7.53 7.41
C ALA A 370 6.00 8.52 6.38
N LEU A 371 6.53 8.50 5.14
CA LEU A 371 6.10 9.40 4.07
C LEU A 371 4.57 9.44 3.86
N PRO A 372 3.84 8.29 3.92
CA PRO A 372 2.38 8.27 3.74
C PRO A 372 1.60 9.18 4.70
N THR A 373 2.10 9.45 5.91
CA THR A 373 1.45 10.39 6.84
C THR A 373 1.32 11.83 6.29
N GLY A 374 1.94 12.12 5.16
CA GLY A 374 1.86 13.40 4.49
C GLY A 374 0.67 13.57 3.55
N TYR A 375 0.00 12.48 3.18
CA TYR A 375 -1.09 12.50 2.20
C TYR A 375 -2.25 11.57 2.56
N GLU A 376 -2.13 10.80 3.68
CA GLU A 376 -3.20 9.97 4.22
C GLU A 376 -3.16 9.91 5.75
N TYR A 377 -4.31 9.59 6.34
CA TYR A 377 -4.43 9.45 7.79
C TYR A 377 -3.78 8.16 8.26
N HIS A 378 -2.99 8.28 9.33
CA HIS A 378 -2.50 7.16 10.13
C HIS A 378 -2.77 7.44 11.61
N GLU A 379 -3.08 6.40 12.38
CA GLU A 379 -3.27 6.52 13.81
C GLU A 379 -1.92 6.52 14.53
N PHE A 380 -1.83 7.36 15.58
CA PHE A 380 -0.66 7.47 16.46
C PHE A 380 -1.08 7.06 17.85
N LEU A 381 -0.42 6.07 18.43
CA LEU A 381 -0.70 5.56 19.77
C LEU A 381 0.48 5.80 20.71
N PRO A 382 0.23 6.17 22.00
CA PRO A 382 1.27 6.34 23.01
C PRO A 382 1.76 4.97 23.52
N ALA A 383 2.60 4.29 22.74
CA ALA A 383 2.89 2.87 22.85
C ALA A 383 3.48 2.41 24.20
N SER A 384 4.17 3.29 24.93
CA SER A 384 4.70 3.02 26.26
C SER A 384 3.75 3.39 27.41
N ASN A 385 2.58 4.00 27.11
CA ASN A 385 1.67 4.51 28.15
C ASN A 385 0.21 4.56 27.67
N MET A 386 -0.33 3.40 27.28
CA MET A 386 -1.66 3.28 26.68
C MET A 386 -2.81 3.54 27.65
N ASN A 387 -2.57 3.37 28.98
CA ASN A 387 -3.60 3.54 30.01
C ASN A 387 -3.74 5.00 30.47
N ALA A 388 -2.84 5.89 30.07
CA ALA A 388 -2.87 7.28 30.51
C ALA A 388 -4.00 8.08 29.84
N ALA A 389 -4.43 9.15 30.49
CA ALA A 389 -5.41 10.07 29.93
C ALA A 389 -4.85 10.78 28.70
N LEU A 390 -5.63 10.81 27.61
CA LEU A 390 -5.29 11.51 26.37
C LEU A 390 -5.83 12.95 26.43
N ASP A 391 -5.27 13.77 27.31
CA ASP A 391 -5.76 15.11 27.66
C ASP A 391 -4.87 16.26 27.14
N VAL A 392 -3.72 15.93 26.52
CA VAL A 392 -2.79 16.92 25.96
C VAL A 392 -2.85 16.87 24.44
N PRO A 393 -3.30 17.93 23.76
CA PRO A 393 -3.17 18.01 22.30
C PRO A 393 -1.71 18.23 21.92
N VAL A 394 -1.16 17.36 21.08
CA VAL A 394 0.24 17.44 20.63
C VAL A 394 0.34 17.56 19.12
N ASN A 395 1.35 18.30 18.65
CA ASN A 395 1.83 18.23 17.27
C ASN A 395 3.04 17.32 17.21
N VAL A 396 3.03 16.36 16.30
CA VAL A 396 4.08 15.33 16.16
C VAL A 396 4.93 15.63 14.93
N TYR A 397 6.22 15.70 15.13
CA TYR A 397 7.22 16.00 14.10
C TYR A 397 8.30 14.92 14.08
N GLY A 398 8.88 14.70 12.89
CA GLY A 398 10.13 13.96 12.76
C GLY A 398 11.38 14.79 13.03
N PRO A 399 12.57 14.19 12.87
CA PRO A 399 13.86 14.82 13.16
C PRO A 399 14.45 15.59 11.98
N LEU A 400 13.79 15.59 10.82
CA LEU A 400 14.37 16.12 9.60
C LEU A 400 14.50 17.65 9.66
N CYS A 401 15.60 18.18 9.15
CA CYS A 401 15.78 19.62 8.99
C CYS A 401 14.93 20.15 7.82
N HIS A 402 13.62 19.87 7.87
CA HIS A 402 12.64 20.20 6.84
C HIS A 402 11.30 20.59 7.48
N PRO A 403 10.72 21.78 7.17
CA PRO A 403 9.48 22.25 7.81
C PRO A 403 8.25 21.37 7.50
N GLY A 404 8.31 20.56 6.44
CA GLY A 404 7.25 19.62 6.08
C GLY A 404 7.30 18.29 6.84
N ASP A 405 8.23 18.09 7.78
CA ASP A 405 8.34 16.86 8.57
C ASP A 405 7.32 16.81 9.73
N VAL A 406 6.07 17.10 9.39
CA VAL A 406 4.90 17.06 10.27
C VAL A 406 4.19 15.73 10.08
N LEU A 407 4.02 14.96 11.14
CA LEU A 407 3.42 13.64 11.11
C LEU A 407 1.95 13.66 11.57
N ALA A 408 1.65 14.39 12.64
CA ALA A 408 0.28 14.58 13.12
C ALA A 408 0.13 15.95 13.79
N VAL A 409 -1.10 16.48 13.81
CA VAL A 409 -1.42 17.81 14.36
C VAL A 409 -2.58 17.70 15.33
N GLN A 410 -2.48 18.39 16.48
CA GLN A 410 -3.51 18.45 17.49
C GLN A 410 -4.02 17.07 17.93
N LYS A 411 -3.12 16.08 17.92
CA LYS A 411 -3.45 14.71 18.32
C LYS A 411 -3.60 14.65 19.84
N PRO A 412 -4.72 14.13 20.36
CA PRO A 412 -4.85 13.85 21.80
C PRO A 412 -3.83 12.80 22.24
N PHE A 413 -3.01 13.15 23.22
CA PHE A 413 -1.95 12.29 23.76
C PHE A 413 -1.87 12.45 25.29
N PRO A 414 -1.19 11.52 26.00
CA PRO A 414 -0.89 11.72 27.42
C PRO A 414 0.21 12.77 27.60
N ARG A 415 0.46 13.14 28.83
CA ARG A 415 1.69 13.86 29.19
C ARG A 415 2.88 13.00 28.82
N THR A 416 3.65 13.47 27.85
CA THR A 416 4.74 12.74 27.23
C THR A 416 6.08 13.32 27.62
N ALA A 417 7.09 12.47 27.77
CA ALA A 417 8.49 12.79 28.05
C ALA A 417 9.43 12.27 26.97
N ALA A 418 10.67 12.74 26.96
CA ALA A 418 11.73 12.15 26.16
C ALA A 418 11.96 10.69 26.61
N GLY A 419 12.13 9.78 25.67
CA GLY A 419 12.23 8.35 25.90
C GLY A 419 10.92 7.57 25.69
N ASP A 420 9.74 8.23 25.79
CA ASP A 420 8.45 7.59 25.52
C ASP A 420 8.36 7.10 24.06
N LEU A 421 7.52 6.08 23.86
CA LEU A 421 7.33 5.46 22.55
C LEU A 421 6.01 5.86 21.92
N VAL A 422 6.06 6.07 20.62
CA VAL A 422 4.91 6.36 19.76
C VAL A 422 4.83 5.30 18.68
N ALA A 423 3.69 4.65 18.52
CA ALA A 423 3.41 3.75 17.41
C ALA A 423 2.62 4.46 16.32
N VAL A 424 3.12 4.40 15.08
CA VAL A 424 2.40 4.80 13.87
C VAL A 424 1.81 3.53 13.27
N MET A 425 0.49 3.47 13.22
CA MET A 425 -0.23 2.29 12.75
C MET A 425 -0.39 2.28 11.22
N ASP A 426 -0.76 1.13 10.66
CA ASP A 426 -0.90 0.96 9.19
C ASP A 426 0.39 1.21 8.40
N ALA A 427 1.54 0.91 8.98
CA ALA A 427 2.84 1.11 8.33
C ALA A 427 3.20 0.00 7.30
N GLY A 428 2.32 -0.96 7.06
CA GLY A 428 2.57 -2.07 6.13
C GLY A 428 2.29 -1.75 4.66
N ALA A 429 1.89 -0.52 4.32
CA ALA A 429 1.66 -0.12 2.95
C ALA A 429 2.39 1.20 2.64
N TYR A 430 3.33 1.14 1.70
CA TYR A 430 4.08 2.28 1.16
C TYR A 430 5.04 3.00 2.14
N PHE A 431 5.21 2.54 3.37
CA PHE A 431 6.25 3.05 4.28
C PHE A 431 7.63 2.58 3.85
N VAL A 432 7.80 1.27 3.74
CA VAL A 432 9.10 0.66 3.40
C VAL A 432 9.58 1.05 1.99
N PRO A 433 8.78 0.99 0.91
CA PRO A 433 9.26 1.35 -0.42
C PRO A 433 9.56 2.84 -0.58
N ASN A 434 8.91 3.71 0.20
CA ASN A 434 9.11 5.16 0.17
C ASN A 434 10.10 5.66 1.23
N GLN A 435 10.75 4.78 1.99
CA GLN A 435 11.73 5.21 2.98
C GLN A 435 12.98 5.75 2.30
N MET A 436 13.54 6.79 2.89
CA MET A 436 14.79 7.41 2.46
C MET A 436 15.69 7.67 3.66
N ASN A 437 16.98 7.77 3.45
CA ASN A 437 17.91 8.06 4.54
C ASN A 437 17.70 9.47 5.09
N PHE A 438 17.79 10.50 4.26
CA PHE A 438 17.77 11.91 4.69
C PHE A 438 18.60 12.12 5.96
N SER A 439 19.91 11.75 5.89
CA SER A 439 20.90 11.82 6.98
C SER A 439 20.66 10.86 8.16
N ASN A 440 19.78 9.87 8.02
CA ASN A 440 19.49 8.88 9.06
C ASN A 440 19.52 7.46 8.49
N PRO A 441 20.03 6.45 9.22
CA PRO A 441 20.03 5.05 8.81
C PRO A 441 18.61 4.50 8.74
N ARG A 442 18.32 3.63 7.75
CA ARG A 442 17.04 2.94 7.67
C ARG A 442 16.81 2.04 8.89
N PRO A 443 15.56 1.98 9.41
CA PRO A 443 15.23 1.24 10.62
C PRO A 443 15.39 -0.27 10.48
N ALA A 444 15.58 -0.96 11.61
CA ALA A 444 15.36 -2.40 11.70
C ALA A 444 13.89 -2.75 11.43
N ALA A 445 13.66 -4.00 11.03
CA ALA A 445 12.32 -4.58 10.91
C ALA A 445 12.29 -5.96 11.57
N VAL A 446 11.24 -6.22 12.36
CA VAL A 446 11.02 -7.51 13.01
C VAL A 446 9.64 -8.05 12.64
N MET A 447 9.49 -9.37 12.67
CA MET A 447 8.21 -10.04 12.59
C MET A 447 7.91 -10.69 13.92
N VAL A 448 6.68 -10.53 14.40
CA VAL A 448 6.22 -11.06 15.67
C VAL A 448 5.07 -12.04 15.48
N ALA A 449 5.07 -13.12 16.27
CA ALA A 449 3.99 -14.08 16.35
C ALA A 449 4.08 -14.81 17.70
N ASP A 450 2.96 -15.05 18.36
CA ASP A 450 2.86 -15.85 19.60
C ASP A 450 3.84 -15.41 20.70
N GLY A 451 4.06 -14.11 20.85
CA GLY A 451 4.98 -13.55 21.84
C GLY A 451 6.47 -13.72 21.48
N GLN A 452 6.79 -14.17 20.27
CA GLN A 452 8.15 -14.32 19.77
C GLN A 452 8.45 -13.27 18.68
N ALA A 453 9.70 -12.81 18.63
CA ALA A 453 10.15 -11.86 17.61
C ALA A 453 11.37 -12.40 16.86
N ARG A 454 11.32 -12.30 15.53
CA ARG A 454 12.46 -12.60 14.62
C ARG A 454 12.82 -11.38 13.80
N LEU A 455 14.11 -11.18 13.58
CA LEU A 455 14.64 -10.10 12.76
C LEU A 455 14.32 -10.38 11.28
N LEU A 456 13.78 -9.37 10.56
CA LEU A 456 13.60 -9.38 9.11
C LEU A 456 14.65 -8.57 8.38
N ARG A 457 15.06 -7.45 8.98
CA ARG A 457 16.07 -6.54 8.45
C ARG A 457 16.81 -5.90 9.61
N GLU A 458 18.14 -5.92 9.56
CA GLU A 458 18.98 -5.17 10.48
C GLU A 458 18.80 -3.67 10.29
N ARG A 459 19.11 -2.90 11.33
CA ARG A 459 19.27 -1.45 11.19
C ARG A 459 20.48 -1.18 10.31
N GLU A 460 20.35 -0.26 9.38
CA GLU A 460 21.45 0.20 8.57
C GLU A 460 22.53 0.88 9.45
N SER A 461 23.79 0.55 9.24
CA SER A 461 24.92 1.26 9.83
C SER A 461 25.27 2.50 9.02
N PHE A 462 26.14 3.37 9.55
CA PHE A 462 26.66 4.48 8.77
C PHE A 462 27.53 4.02 7.60
N ASP A 463 28.23 2.91 7.76
CA ASP A 463 29.02 2.29 6.68
C ASP A 463 28.12 1.77 5.55
N ASP A 464 26.94 1.22 5.88
CA ASP A 464 25.97 0.81 4.87
C ASP A 464 25.47 1.99 4.05
N MET A 465 25.30 3.16 4.67
CA MET A 465 24.81 4.37 3.99
C MET A 465 25.79 4.87 2.93
N VAL A 466 27.08 4.66 3.09
CA VAL A 466 28.15 5.17 2.19
C VAL A 466 28.87 4.06 1.41
N ARG A 467 28.50 2.79 1.63
CA ARG A 467 29.22 1.63 1.10
C ARG A 467 29.41 1.63 -0.43
N LEU A 468 28.48 2.20 -1.16
CA LEU A 468 28.52 2.30 -2.63
C LEU A 468 29.19 3.58 -3.13
N ASP A 469 29.36 4.56 -2.26
CA ASP A 469 29.97 5.84 -2.63
C ASP A 469 31.50 5.72 -2.73
N ARG A 470 32.07 6.56 -3.56
CA ARG A 470 33.54 6.67 -3.71
C ARG A 470 33.93 8.11 -3.44
N THR A 471 34.95 8.30 -2.65
CA THR A 471 35.51 9.64 -2.35
C THR A 471 36.12 10.28 -3.59
N GLY A 472 36.14 9.57 -4.72
CA GLY A 472 36.71 9.97 -5.99
C GLY A 472 38.14 10.40 -5.79
N GLY A 473 39.10 9.82 -6.40
CA GLY A 473 40.51 10.17 -6.22
C GLY A 473 40.87 11.66 -6.51
N PHE A 474 40.19 12.58 -5.86
CA PHE A 474 40.58 13.98 -5.78
C PHE A 474 41.78 14.03 -4.86
N GLY A 475 42.94 13.66 -5.49
CA GLY A 475 44.25 14.01 -4.94
C GLY A 475 44.54 13.44 -3.57
N ALA A 476 45.04 12.20 -3.50
CA ALA A 476 46.34 12.10 -2.84
C ALA A 476 47.35 12.71 -3.83
N ALA A 477 47.59 14.01 -3.73
CA ALA A 477 48.79 14.62 -4.26
C ALA A 477 49.93 14.22 -3.35
#